data_5a0152c9c5838edc7cadab76c689ea20
#
_entry.id   5a0152c9c5838edc7cadab76c689ea20
#
_cell.length_a   1.000
_cell.length_b   1.000
_cell.length_c   1.000
_cell.angle_alpha   90.00
_cell.angle_beta   90.00
_cell.angle_gamma   90.00
#
_symmetry.space_group_name_H-M   'P 1'
#
loop_
_entity.id
_entity.type
_entity.pdbx_description
1 polymer ?
#
loop_
_entity_poly.entity_id
_entity_poly.type
_entity_poly.pdbx_seq_one_letter_code
_entity_poly.pdbx_strand_id
1 'polypeptide(L)'
;MLTNSIRRHFGIKEIDKSWKKLEVKDLRKGYLLIDNANIIQKLIYPIKEDDFSYREVDYEVELNSEFRIVGKGGKVQPLTASTFLKIKPEGKSFDFDETTLKLINYSNGVQLFNEYDLTWSSEKEVLSFLNDKISTPTKFEKEELNIYLNRKKQVNQKVKQGDIFRVKLSKGKFAYGRVIADLIKFVKYDTGIVSKWEVDWRGRNIFNEMIINQTLVDYYQIITDDPNLKYNDLKKYKTTSSVSISEWFVKHEGYIIVDNSEIKPSSFDLPMTIDTYYQYVPICHIFKWGGCVVTFEPDKKVEKQKGIIVRNDQNYYNALDNKSTEYYINSCIQGNPNYAFLNNRGDLRYAECKDLKKIISKYVDFDINTNDYDSFANKYGFMDRQKILAFTKE
;
A
#
# COMPACT_ATOMS: atom_id res chain seq x y z
N MET A 1 0.64 -24.42 16.82
CA MET A 1 -0.49 -24.65 15.86
C MET A 1 -1.80 -24.13 16.40
N LEU A 2 -2.64 -23.52 15.55
CA LEU A 2 -3.96 -23.03 15.98
C LEU A 2 -4.81 -24.13 16.60
N THR A 3 -5.60 -23.79 17.62
CA THR A 3 -6.66 -24.68 18.13
C THR A 3 -7.89 -24.61 17.23
N ASN A 4 -8.75 -25.64 17.23
CA ASN A 4 -10.00 -25.59 16.48
C ASN A 4 -10.96 -24.49 17.00
N SER A 5 -10.86 -24.10 18.28
CA SER A 5 -11.61 -22.96 18.81
C SER A 5 -11.21 -21.65 18.12
N ILE A 6 -9.91 -21.41 17.97
CA ILE A 6 -9.38 -20.22 17.25
C ILE A 6 -9.78 -20.28 15.77
N ARG A 7 -9.65 -21.44 15.13
CA ARG A 7 -10.06 -21.63 13.73
C ARG A 7 -11.53 -21.28 13.52
N ARG A 8 -12.42 -21.82 14.38
CA ARG A 8 -13.87 -21.56 14.32
C ARG A 8 -14.18 -20.07 14.46
N HIS A 9 -13.54 -19.40 15.42
CA HIS A 9 -13.78 -17.98 15.64
C HIS A 9 -13.44 -17.13 14.41
N PHE A 10 -12.32 -17.41 13.76
CA PHE A 10 -11.87 -16.69 12.56
C PHE A 10 -12.38 -17.33 11.24
N GLY A 11 -13.25 -18.32 11.32
CA GLY A 11 -13.84 -18.98 10.16
C GLY A 11 -12.84 -19.74 9.28
N ILE A 12 -11.68 -20.10 9.82
CA ILE A 12 -10.73 -21.02 9.20
C ILE A 12 -11.30 -22.44 9.35
N LYS A 13 -11.12 -23.30 8.36
CA LYS A 13 -11.58 -24.70 8.47
C LYS A 13 -10.97 -25.38 9.67
N GLU A 14 -11.81 -26.01 10.51
CA GLU A 14 -11.34 -26.83 11.64
C GLU A 14 -10.62 -28.07 11.11
N ILE A 15 -9.61 -28.53 11.82
CA ILE A 15 -8.95 -29.80 11.47
C ILE A 15 -9.73 -30.94 12.07
N ASP A 16 -10.22 -31.84 11.23
CA ASP A 16 -10.84 -33.08 11.66
C ASP A 16 -9.76 -34.15 11.93
N LYS A 17 -9.93 -34.90 13.00
CA LYS A 17 -9.01 -35.96 13.39
C LYS A 17 -8.92 -37.12 12.38
N SER A 18 -9.94 -37.28 11.53
CA SER A 18 -9.97 -38.28 10.47
C SER A 18 -9.17 -37.90 9.24
N TRP A 19 -8.75 -36.63 9.11
CA TRP A 19 -7.99 -36.18 7.95
C TRP A 19 -6.59 -36.78 7.94
N LYS A 20 -6.17 -37.21 6.75
CA LYS A 20 -4.85 -37.80 6.54
C LYS A 20 -3.83 -36.71 6.24
N LYS A 21 -2.65 -36.85 6.84
CA LYS A 21 -1.49 -36.01 6.52
C LYS A 21 -0.77 -36.60 5.33
N LEU A 22 -0.54 -35.78 4.29
CA LEU A 22 0.24 -36.12 3.12
C LEU A 22 1.42 -35.16 2.99
N GLU A 23 2.63 -35.68 3.06
CA GLU A 23 3.85 -34.93 2.82
C GLU A 23 4.10 -34.83 1.31
N VAL A 24 4.39 -33.64 0.83
CA VAL A 24 4.70 -33.39 -0.56
C VAL A 24 6.17 -33.00 -0.68
N LYS A 25 6.91 -33.73 -1.51
CA LYS A 25 8.33 -33.47 -1.76
C LYS A 25 8.52 -32.00 -2.19
N ASP A 26 9.57 -31.38 -1.69
CA ASP A 26 9.94 -29.97 -1.95
C ASP A 26 8.98 -28.91 -1.38
N LEU A 27 8.05 -29.27 -0.50
CA LEU A 27 7.14 -28.35 0.18
C LEU A 27 7.69 -27.95 1.58
N ARG A 28 8.94 -27.56 1.70
CA ARG A 28 9.58 -26.95 2.90
C ARG A 28 9.10 -27.55 4.24
N LYS A 29 9.19 -28.85 4.45
CA LYS A 29 8.64 -29.55 5.64
C LYS A 29 7.13 -29.36 5.84
N GLY A 30 6.43 -28.86 4.83
CA GLY A 30 4.98 -28.69 4.86
C GLY A 30 4.24 -29.98 4.50
N TYR A 31 2.95 -29.98 4.82
CA TYR A 31 2.06 -31.10 4.51
C TYR A 31 0.66 -30.63 4.15
N LEU A 32 -0.03 -31.48 3.40
CA LEU A 32 -1.43 -31.33 3.08
C LEU A 32 -2.27 -32.15 4.05
N LEU A 33 -3.45 -31.64 4.39
CA LEU A 33 -4.49 -32.38 5.09
C LEU A 33 -5.59 -32.75 4.09
N ILE A 34 -5.87 -34.03 3.97
CA ILE A 34 -6.81 -34.61 3.01
C ILE A 34 -7.92 -35.29 3.77
N ASP A 35 -9.16 -35.05 3.38
CA ASP A 35 -10.32 -35.70 3.97
C ASP A 35 -10.58 -37.10 3.41
N ASN A 36 -11.62 -37.76 3.91
CA ASN A 36 -11.97 -39.13 3.49
C ASN A 36 -12.52 -39.22 2.06
N ALA A 37 -12.87 -38.08 1.45
CA ALA A 37 -13.31 -37.98 0.05
C ALA A 37 -12.14 -37.70 -0.91
N ASN A 38 -10.90 -37.74 -0.43
CA ASN A 38 -9.69 -37.35 -1.16
C ASN A 38 -9.66 -35.89 -1.61
N ILE A 39 -10.26 -35.00 -0.82
CA ILE A 39 -10.19 -33.55 -1.07
C ILE A 39 -9.10 -32.97 -0.17
N ILE A 40 -8.16 -32.22 -0.75
CA ILE A 40 -7.20 -31.43 0.02
C ILE A 40 -7.96 -30.27 0.67
N GLN A 41 -7.99 -30.27 2.00
CA GLN A 41 -8.68 -29.28 2.81
C GLN A 41 -7.75 -28.16 3.28
N LYS A 42 -6.46 -28.48 3.50
CA LYS A 42 -5.49 -27.53 4.03
C LYS A 42 -4.07 -27.79 3.52
N LEU A 43 -3.31 -26.71 3.46
CA LEU A 43 -1.86 -26.72 3.42
C LEU A 43 -1.33 -26.13 4.72
N ILE A 44 -0.37 -26.79 5.34
CA ILE A 44 0.31 -26.31 6.55
C ILE A 44 1.81 -26.42 6.35
N TYR A 45 2.54 -25.32 6.59
CA TYR A 45 4.00 -25.34 6.49
C TYR A 45 4.65 -24.22 7.33
N PRO A 46 5.91 -24.39 7.77
CA PRO A 46 6.70 -23.32 8.36
C PRO A 46 7.10 -22.31 7.27
N ILE A 47 7.05 -21.01 7.59
CA ILE A 47 7.46 -19.96 6.64
C ILE A 47 8.98 -19.94 6.51
N LYS A 48 9.69 -20.15 7.64
CA LYS A 48 11.15 -20.26 7.74
C LYS A 48 11.50 -21.62 8.35
N GLU A 49 12.68 -22.18 8.03
CA GLU A 49 13.02 -23.55 8.41
C GLU A 49 13.35 -23.73 9.90
N ASP A 50 13.89 -22.70 10.54
CA ASP A 50 14.47 -22.78 11.90
C ASP A 50 13.70 -21.96 12.94
N ASP A 51 12.45 -21.56 12.62
CA ASP A 51 11.69 -20.63 13.44
C ASP A 51 10.30 -21.18 13.78
N PHE A 52 9.65 -20.58 14.80
CA PHE A 52 8.25 -20.90 15.16
C PHE A 52 7.23 -20.36 14.13
N SER A 53 7.71 -19.92 12.97
CA SER A 53 6.86 -19.42 11.88
C SER A 53 5.90 -20.48 11.36
N TYR A 54 4.71 -20.05 11.01
CA TYR A 54 3.62 -20.95 10.65
C TYR A 54 2.72 -20.32 9.60
N ARG A 55 2.38 -21.13 8.59
CA ARG A 55 1.32 -20.81 7.63
C ARG A 55 0.34 -21.94 7.52
N GLU A 56 -0.93 -21.60 7.60
CA GLU A 56 -2.06 -22.47 7.37
C GLU A 56 -2.99 -21.85 6.33
N VAL A 57 -3.33 -22.60 5.29
CA VAL A 57 -4.16 -22.12 4.18
C VAL A 57 -5.26 -23.13 3.89
N ASP A 58 -6.50 -22.66 3.79
CA ASP A 58 -7.65 -23.48 3.41
C ASP A 58 -7.71 -23.67 1.89
N TYR A 59 -8.01 -24.90 1.50
CA TYR A 59 -8.19 -25.32 0.12
C TYR A 59 -9.45 -26.17 -0.06
N GLU A 60 -9.82 -26.42 -1.30
CA GLU A 60 -10.80 -27.43 -1.71
C GLU A 60 -10.34 -27.96 -3.07
N VAL A 61 -9.42 -28.94 -3.03
CA VAL A 61 -8.79 -29.49 -4.25
C VAL A 61 -8.98 -30.98 -4.28
N GLU A 62 -9.71 -31.47 -5.28
CA GLU A 62 -10.00 -32.89 -5.49
C GLU A 62 -8.76 -33.65 -5.97
N LEU A 63 -8.54 -34.83 -5.40
CA LEU A 63 -7.57 -35.82 -5.86
C LEU A 63 -8.27 -37.07 -6.37
N ASN A 64 -7.76 -37.64 -7.47
CA ASN A 64 -8.21 -38.95 -7.91
C ASN A 64 -7.63 -40.09 -7.04
N SER A 65 -7.97 -41.32 -7.33
CA SER A 65 -7.50 -42.52 -6.61
C SER A 65 -5.97 -42.71 -6.62
N GLU A 66 -5.27 -42.08 -7.56
CA GLU A 66 -3.81 -42.09 -7.66
C GLU A 66 -3.16 -40.88 -6.97
N PHE A 67 -3.89 -40.14 -6.16
CA PHE A 67 -3.45 -38.87 -5.50
C PHE A 67 -2.94 -37.82 -6.50
N ARG A 68 -3.57 -37.73 -7.67
CA ARG A 68 -3.29 -36.69 -8.64
C ARG A 68 -4.36 -35.60 -8.59
N ILE A 69 -3.96 -34.34 -8.79
CA ILE A 69 -4.89 -33.19 -8.77
C ILE A 69 -5.86 -33.28 -9.95
N VAL A 70 -7.16 -33.19 -9.65
CA VAL A 70 -8.22 -33.07 -10.65
C VAL A 70 -8.55 -31.59 -10.84
N GLY A 71 -8.12 -31.03 -11.96
CA GLY A 71 -8.37 -29.63 -12.30
C GLY A 71 -9.76 -29.39 -12.90
N LYS A 72 -10.16 -28.15 -13.03
CA LYS A 72 -11.42 -27.75 -13.72
C LYS A 72 -11.44 -28.35 -15.13
N GLY A 73 -12.57 -28.99 -15.46
CA GLY A 73 -12.73 -29.70 -16.75
C GLY A 73 -12.11 -31.11 -16.78
N GLY A 74 -11.80 -31.70 -15.64
CA GLY A 74 -11.32 -33.10 -15.53
C GLY A 74 -9.85 -33.32 -15.91
N LYS A 75 -9.06 -32.27 -16.14
CA LYS A 75 -7.64 -32.40 -16.44
C LYS A 75 -6.87 -32.86 -15.21
N VAL A 76 -6.19 -34.00 -15.32
CA VAL A 76 -5.40 -34.58 -14.23
C VAL A 76 -3.94 -34.10 -14.28
N GLN A 77 -3.40 -33.66 -13.15
CA GLN A 77 -2.03 -33.20 -13.02
C GLN A 77 -1.32 -33.90 -11.85
N PRO A 78 0.01 -34.10 -11.91
CA PRO A 78 0.73 -34.69 -10.79
C PRO A 78 0.67 -33.76 -9.56
N LEU A 79 0.53 -34.34 -8.37
CA LEU A 79 0.63 -33.61 -7.11
C LEU A 79 2.09 -33.40 -6.76
N THR A 80 2.61 -32.24 -7.11
CA THR A 80 3.95 -31.76 -6.75
C THR A 80 3.85 -30.38 -6.10
N ALA A 81 4.88 -29.95 -5.38
CA ALA A 81 4.92 -28.61 -4.81
C ALA A 81 4.69 -27.52 -5.89
N SER A 82 5.34 -27.67 -7.05
CA SER A 82 5.23 -26.70 -8.16
C SER A 82 3.86 -26.64 -8.82
N THR A 83 3.11 -27.76 -8.86
CA THR A 83 1.74 -27.77 -9.39
C THR A 83 0.74 -27.27 -8.35
N PHE A 84 0.90 -27.69 -7.09
CA PHE A 84 -0.03 -27.32 -6.02
C PHE A 84 0.04 -25.83 -5.66
N LEU A 85 1.23 -25.26 -5.55
CA LEU A 85 1.41 -23.82 -5.20
C LEU A 85 0.88 -22.85 -6.28
N LYS A 86 0.56 -23.34 -7.47
CA LYS A 86 -0.13 -22.55 -8.51
C LYS A 86 -1.63 -22.49 -8.33
N ILE A 87 -2.20 -23.34 -7.48
CA ILE A 87 -3.64 -23.38 -7.21
C ILE A 87 -3.98 -22.20 -6.30
N LYS A 88 -4.94 -21.40 -6.73
CA LYS A 88 -5.39 -20.27 -5.92
C LYS A 88 -6.14 -20.80 -4.68
N PRO A 89 -5.81 -20.33 -3.47
CA PRO A 89 -6.59 -20.63 -2.27
C PRO A 89 -8.05 -20.22 -2.42
N GLU A 90 -8.97 -21.01 -1.91
CA GLU A 90 -10.41 -20.71 -1.97
C GLU A 90 -11.00 -20.30 -0.61
N GLY A 91 -10.28 -20.52 0.48
CA GLY A 91 -10.71 -20.24 1.83
C GLY A 91 -9.95 -19.10 2.51
N LYS A 92 -9.47 -19.38 3.69
CA LYS A 92 -8.75 -18.42 4.52
C LYS A 92 -7.32 -18.88 4.74
N SER A 93 -6.42 -17.93 5.01
CA SER A 93 -5.08 -18.23 5.49
C SER A 93 -4.81 -17.53 6.82
N PHE A 94 -3.96 -18.16 7.58
CA PHE A 94 -3.39 -17.64 8.81
C PHE A 94 -1.87 -17.80 8.73
N ASP A 95 -1.17 -16.68 8.82
CA ASP A 95 0.29 -16.64 8.75
C ASP A 95 0.82 -15.92 9.97
N PHE A 96 1.83 -16.45 10.63
CA PHE A 96 2.60 -15.71 11.60
C PHE A 96 4.08 -16.08 11.57
N ASP A 97 4.92 -15.13 11.92
CA ASP A 97 6.33 -15.30 12.25
C ASP A 97 6.69 -14.33 13.41
N GLU A 98 7.98 -14.18 13.72
CA GLU A 98 8.46 -13.30 14.78
C GLU A 98 7.93 -11.86 14.71
N THR A 99 7.64 -11.37 13.52
CA THR A 99 7.31 -9.96 13.25
C THR A 99 5.99 -9.75 12.58
N THR A 100 5.33 -10.84 12.14
CA THR A 100 4.16 -10.74 11.27
C THR A 100 3.02 -11.59 11.80
N LEU A 101 1.81 -11.05 11.75
CA LEU A 101 0.56 -11.77 11.95
C LEU A 101 -0.42 -11.37 10.85
N LYS A 102 -0.87 -12.33 10.05
CA LYS A 102 -1.81 -12.10 8.95
C LYS A 102 -2.96 -13.10 8.98
N LEU A 103 -4.15 -12.61 8.74
CA LEU A 103 -5.34 -13.42 8.53
C LEU A 103 -6.08 -12.90 7.30
N ILE A 104 -6.10 -13.69 6.22
CA ILE A 104 -6.60 -13.29 4.91
C ILE A 104 -7.78 -14.17 4.52
N ASN A 105 -8.88 -13.57 4.08
CA ASN A 105 -9.98 -14.26 3.46
C ASN A 105 -9.87 -14.13 1.93
N TYR A 106 -9.41 -15.16 1.26
CA TYR A 106 -9.22 -15.15 -0.20
C TYR A 106 -10.54 -15.06 -0.99
N SER A 107 -11.67 -15.42 -0.38
CA SER A 107 -12.98 -15.34 -1.04
C SER A 107 -13.44 -13.89 -1.26
N ASN A 108 -13.01 -12.96 -0.39
CA ASN A 108 -13.44 -11.57 -0.44
C ASN A 108 -12.28 -10.55 -0.40
N GLY A 109 -11.04 -11.03 -0.26
CA GLY A 109 -9.84 -10.20 -0.20
C GLY A 109 -9.66 -9.39 1.08
N VAL A 110 -10.50 -9.60 2.10
CA VAL A 110 -10.39 -8.88 3.37
C VAL A 110 -9.29 -9.47 4.23
N GLN A 111 -8.47 -8.61 4.82
CA GLN A 111 -7.47 -8.97 5.82
C GLN A 111 -7.95 -8.49 7.18
N LEU A 112 -8.02 -9.38 8.16
CA LEU A 112 -8.39 -9.02 9.53
C LEU A 112 -7.18 -8.55 10.33
N PHE A 113 -6.09 -9.29 10.25
CA PHE A 113 -4.79 -8.90 10.75
C PHE A 113 -3.85 -8.71 9.57
N ASN A 114 -3.04 -7.68 9.62
CA ASN A 114 -1.93 -7.41 8.71
C ASN A 114 -0.92 -6.62 9.54
N GLU A 115 -0.52 -7.22 10.66
CA GLU A 115 0.35 -6.60 11.64
C GLU A 115 1.80 -6.93 11.28
N TYR A 116 2.61 -5.90 11.13
CA TYR A 116 4.05 -5.98 10.98
C TYR A 116 4.70 -5.33 12.21
N ASP A 117 5.90 -5.76 12.59
CA ASP A 117 6.66 -5.28 13.77
C ASP A 117 6.06 -5.67 15.12
N LEU A 118 5.30 -6.72 15.15
CA LEU A 118 5.05 -7.42 16.38
C LEU A 118 6.33 -8.21 16.70
N THR A 119 6.82 -8.10 17.92
CA THR A 119 7.91 -8.95 18.39
C THR A 119 7.30 -10.10 19.18
N TRP A 120 7.20 -11.24 18.54
CA TRP A 120 6.80 -12.48 19.18
C TRP A 120 8.05 -13.29 19.52
N SER A 121 8.15 -13.78 20.74
CA SER A 121 9.24 -14.66 21.13
C SER A 121 8.87 -16.15 21.04
N SER A 122 7.59 -16.45 20.88
CA SER A 122 7.10 -17.83 20.83
C SER A 122 5.70 -17.94 20.22
N GLU A 123 5.37 -19.13 19.70
CA GLU A 123 4.02 -19.49 19.30
C GLU A 123 2.98 -19.28 20.41
N LYS A 124 3.38 -19.51 21.68
CA LYS A 124 2.50 -19.36 22.85
C LYS A 124 2.03 -17.90 23.00
N GLU A 125 2.88 -16.92 22.73
CA GLU A 125 2.50 -15.50 22.80
C GLU A 125 1.50 -15.15 21.71
N VAL A 126 1.69 -15.64 20.48
CA VAL A 126 0.74 -15.45 19.38
C VAL A 126 -0.63 -16.06 19.75
N LEU A 127 -0.64 -17.27 20.29
CA LEU A 127 -1.88 -17.93 20.72
C LEU A 127 -2.56 -17.21 21.87
N SER A 128 -1.79 -16.67 22.82
CA SER A 128 -2.33 -15.83 23.92
C SER A 128 -2.99 -14.59 23.38
N PHE A 129 -2.32 -13.87 22.49
CA PHE A 129 -2.88 -12.67 21.82
C PHE A 129 -4.18 -12.97 21.08
N LEU A 130 -4.24 -14.08 20.33
CA LEU A 130 -5.46 -14.46 19.63
C LEU A 130 -6.61 -14.82 20.60
N ASN A 131 -6.30 -15.51 21.69
CA ASN A 131 -7.30 -15.82 22.71
C ASN A 131 -7.83 -14.56 23.42
N ASP A 132 -6.99 -13.57 23.67
CA ASP A 132 -7.43 -12.29 24.23
C ASP A 132 -8.39 -11.57 23.27
N LYS A 133 -8.08 -11.56 21.95
CA LYS A 133 -8.97 -11.01 20.91
C LYS A 133 -10.32 -11.74 20.82
N ILE A 134 -10.34 -13.04 21.11
CA ILE A 134 -11.57 -13.85 21.12
C ILE A 134 -12.38 -13.57 22.39
N SER A 135 -11.74 -13.47 23.56
CA SER A 135 -12.43 -13.39 24.86
C SER A 135 -12.97 -11.99 25.16
N THR A 136 -12.26 -10.94 24.75
CA THR A 136 -12.61 -9.55 25.08
C THR A 136 -12.60 -8.63 23.85
N PRO A 137 -13.29 -8.99 22.74
CA PRO A 137 -13.26 -8.17 21.54
C PRO A 137 -14.01 -6.85 21.76
N THR A 138 -13.40 -5.75 21.36
CA THR A 138 -14.05 -4.44 21.27
C THR A 138 -15.19 -4.45 20.26
N LYS A 139 -16.09 -3.47 20.33
CA LYS A 139 -17.16 -3.30 19.32
C LYS A 139 -16.58 -3.23 17.89
N PHE A 140 -15.50 -2.48 17.74
CA PHE A 140 -14.82 -2.32 16.45
C PHE A 140 -14.25 -3.66 15.93
N GLU A 141 -13.57 -4.44 16.76
CA GLU A 141 -13.03 -5.75 16.36
C GLU A 141 -14.14 -6.74 15.96
N LYS A 142 -15.30 -6.66 16.60
CA LYS A 142 -16.47 -7.45 16.18
C LYS A 142 -16.98 -7.05 14.80
N GLU A 143 -17.01 -5.74 14.50
CA GLU A 143 -17.40 -5.23 13.17
C GLU A 143 -16.38 -5.64 12.10
N GLU A 144 -15.08 -5.54 12.37
CA GLU A 144 -14.03 -6.01 11.46
C GLU A 144 -14.12 -7.50 11.20
N LEU A 145 -14.30 -8.31 12.24
CA LEU A 145 -14.48 -9.75 12.12
C LEU A 145 -15.71 -10.09 11.26
N ASN A 146 -16.83 -9.39 11.48
CA ASN A 146 -18.03 -9.59 10.67
C ASN A 146 -17.79 -9.24 9.19
N ILE A 147 -17.09 -8.15 8.89
CA ILE A 147 -16.71 -7.78 7.52
C ILE A 147 -15.81 -8.87 6.90
N TYR A 148 -14.81 -9.32 7.64
CA TYR A 148 -13.89 -10.36 7.21
C TYR A 148 -14.61 -11.69 6.90
N LEU A 149 -15.56 -12.08 7.74
CA LEU A 149 -16.30 -13.34 7.57
C LEU A 149 -17.35 -13.29 6.45
N ASN A 150 -18.09 -12.20 6.35
CA ASN A 150 -19.37 -12.16 5.64
C ASN A 150 -19.38 -11.29 4.38
N ARG A 151 -18.37 -10.46 4.14
CA ARG A 151 -18.30 -9.64 2.93
C ARG A 151 -18.17 -10.54 1.70
N LYS A 152 -19.15 -10.49 0.81
CA LYS A 152 -19.22 -11.40 -0.35
C LYS A 152 -18.27 -11.07 -1.48
N LYS A 153 -17.85 -9.81 -1.62
CA LYS A 153 -16.91 -9.35 -2.67
C LYS A 153 -16.07 -8.18 -2.12
N GLN A 154 -14.85 -8.10 -2.62
CA GLN A 154 -14.06 -6.89 -2.47
C GLN A 154 -14.81 -5.73 -3.16
N VAL A 155 -15.22 -4.73 -2.39
CA VAL A 155 -15.91 -3.56 -2.94
C VAL A 155 -14.85 -2.59 -3.40
N ASN A 156 -14.80 -2.32 -4.70
CA ASN A 156 -14.06 -1.19 -5.21
C ASN A 156 -14.72 0.08 -4.71
N GLN A 157 -14.09 0.79 -3.80
CA GLN A 157 -14.59 2.07 -3.37
C GLN A 157 -14.45 3.06 -4.52
N LYS A 158 -15.52 3.79 -4.84
CA LYS A 158 -15.42 4.96 -5.70
C LYS A 158 -14.83 6.07 -4.86
N VAL A 159 -13.60 6.41 -5.15
CA VAL A 159 -12.87 7.48 -4.47
C VAL A 159 -13.13 8.79 -5.19
N LYS A 160 -13.46 9.84 -4.44
CA LYS A 160 -13.72 11.17 -4.94
C LYS A 160 -12.83 12.19 -4.26
N GLN A 161 -12.59 13.28 -4.94
CA GLN A 161 -11.98 14.46 -4.34
C GLN A 161 -12.73 14.89 -3.09
N GLY A 162 -11.99 15.15 -2.03
CA GLY A 162 -12.55 15.55 -0.73
C GLY A 162 -12.95 14.38 0.16
N ASP A 163 -12.96 13.15 -0.32
CA ASP A 163 -13.23 12.00 0.53
C ASP A 163 -12.23 11.94 1.67
N ILE A 164 -12.77 11.83 2.89
CA ILE A 164 -11.99 11.58 4.09
C ILE A 164 -11.98 10.09 4.33
N PHE A 165 -10.79 9.55 4.44
CA PHE A 165 -10.59 8.14 4.70
C PHE A 165 -9.93 7.88 6.04
N ARG A 166 -10.23 6.74 6.59
CA ARG A 166 -9.55 6.14 7.74
C ARG A 166 -8.65 5.01 7.26
N VAL A 167 -7.44 4.94 7.78
CA VAL A 167 -6.53 3.81 7.62
C VAL A 167 -6.20 3.22 8.99
N LYS A 168 -6.23 1.90 9.10
CA LYS A 168 -5.81 1.18 10.30
C LYS A 168 -4.29 1.14 10.35
N LEU A 169 -3.73 1.57 11.46
CA LEU A 169 -2.32 1.47 11.78
C LEU A 169 -2.06 0.24 12.66
N SER A 170 -0.83 0.07 13.12
CA SER A 170 -0.48 -0.97 14.09
C SER A 170 -1.22 -0.79 15.44
N LYS A 171 -1.34 -1.87 16.21
CA LYS A 171 -1.83 -1.87 17.60
C LYS A 171 -3.21 -1.22 17.81
N GLY A 172 -4.11 -1.36 16.84
CA GLY A 172 -5.49 -0.83 16.97
C GLY A 172 -5.58 0.70 16.90
N LYS A 173 -4.57 1.37 16.38
CA LYS A 173 -4.58 2.80 16.10
C LYS A 173 -5.07 3.08 14.69
N PHE A 174 -5.53 4.31 14.48
CA PHE A 174 -6.03 4.79 13.21
C PHE A 174 -5.39 6.13 12.85
N ALA A 175 -5.16 6.30 11.55
CA ALA A 175 -4.90 7.59 10.95
C ALA A 175 -6.08 7.99 10.06
N TYR A 176 -6.17 9.27 9.78
CA TYR A 176 -7.18 9.84 8.88
C TYR A 176 -6.49 10.71 7.84
N GLY A 177 -7.01 10.69 6.63
CA GLY A 177 -6.49 11.52 5.55
C GLY A 177 -7.60 11.99 4.63
N ARG A 178 -7.23 12.81 3.64
CA ARG A 178 -8.13 13.33 2.61
C ARG A 178 -7.62 12.97 1.23
N VAL A 179 -8.52 12.65 0.34
CA VAL A 179 -8.24 12.54 -1.09
C VAL A 179 -8.22 13.95 -1.70
N ILE A 180 -7.08 14.39 -2.14
CA ILE A 180 -6.91 15.69 -2.81
C ILE A 180 -7.31 15.60 -4.28
N ALA A 181 -6.73 14.63 -4.98
CA ALA A 181 -6.96 14.46 -6.41
C ALA A 181 -6.71 13.01 -6.85
N ASP A 182 -7.55 12.52 -7.76
CA ASP A 182 -7.32 11.26 -8.48
C ASP A 182 -6.48 11.56 -9.74
N LEU A 183 -5.18 11.34 -9.64
CA LEU A 183 -4.25 11.65 -10.72
C LEU A 183 -4.37 10.71 -11.92
N ILE A 184 -5.08 9.58 -11.80
CA ILE A 184 -5.34 8.66 -12.92
C ILE A 184 -6.17 9.34 -14.01
N LYS A 185 -7.02 10.26 -13.63
CA LYS A 185 -7.79 11.03 -14.60
C LYS A 185 -6.90 11.79 -15.58
N PHE A 186 -5.71 12.24 -15.15
CA PHE A 186 -4.75 12.87 -16.04
C PHE A 186 -4.18 11.91 -17.09
N VAL A 187 -4.02 10.64 -16.75
CA VAL A 187 -3.50 9.63 -17.70
C VAL A 187 -4.52 9.28 -18.78
N LYS A 188 -5.78 9.30 -18.43
CA LYS A 188 -6.87 8.99 -19.37
C LYS A 188 -7.24 10.14 -20.31
N TYR A 189 -6.79 11.33 -19.97
CA TYR A 189 -7.03 12.52 -20.75
C TYR A 189 -5.91 12.65 -21.77
N ASP A 190 -6.16 12.24 -23.01
CA ASP A 190 -5.27 12.51 -24.15
C ASP A 190 -5.26 14.02 -24.42
N THR A 191 -4.50 14.69 -23.64
CA THR A 191 -4.37 16.10 -23.74
C THR A 191 -3.15 16.40 -24.58
N GLY A 192 -3.34 17.14 -25.61
CA GLY A 192 -2.26 17.88 -26.23
C GLY A 192 -1.43 18.72 -25.23
N ILE A 193 -1.85 18.79 -23.97
CA ILE A 193 -1.12 19.34 -22.82
C ILE A 193 -0.06 18.34 -22.35
N VAL A 194 -0.38 17.10 -22.11
CA VAL A 194 0.59 16.07 -21.69
C VAL A 194 1.56 15.77 -22.84
N SER A 195 1.11 15.76 -24.08
CA SER A 195 1.96 15.56 -25.26
C SER A 195 2.90 16.74 -25.57
N LYS A 196 2.65 17.94 -25.05
CA LYS A 196 3.58 19.06 -25.18
C LYS A 196 4.76 18.99 -24.22
N TRP A 197 4.70 18.12 -23.19
CA TRP A 197 5.52 18.30 -22.00
C TRP A 197 6.66 17.34 -21.91
N GLU A 198 6.86 16.41 -22.72
CA GLU A 198 8.05 15.60 -22.79
C GLU A 198 7.78 14.21 -23.30
N VAL A 199 8.11 14.15 -24.48
CA VAL A 199 8.63 12.92 -25.05
C VAL A 199 10.07 12.88 -24.58
N ASP A 200 10.46 11.92 -23.71
CA ASP A 200 11.88 11.64 -23.58
C ASP A 200 12.40 11.38 -25.00
N TRP A 201 13.69 11.48 -25.19
CA TRP A 201 14.31 11.27 -26.51
C TRP A 201 13.97 9.92 -27.16
N ARG A 202 13.26 9.02 -26.49
CA ARG A 202 12.69 7.74 -26.97
C ARG A 202 11.19 7.82 -27.27
N GLY A 203 10.56 8.97 -27.16
CA GLY A 203 9.14 9.12 -27.39
C GLY A 203 8.25 8.67 -26.24
N ARG A 204 8.81 8.43 -25.04
CA ARG A 204 8.01 8.10 -23.85
C ARG A 204 7.57 9.34 -23.11
N ASN A 205 6.31 9.37 -22.73
CA ASN A 205 5.78 10.42 -21.89
C ASN A 205 6.20 10.16 -20.44
N ILE A 206 7.23 10.87 -19.95
CA ILE A 206 7.77 10.75 -18.59
C ILE A 206 6.67 11.04 -17.55
N PHE A 207 5.73 11.91 -17.87
CA PHE A 207 4.61 12.24 -17.01
C PHE A 207 3.71 11.02 -16.79
N ASN A 208 3.50 10.16 -17.80
CA ASN A 208 2.72 8.95 -17.67
C ASN A 208 3.34 7.92 -16.70
N GLU A 209 4.66 7.80 -16.66
CA GLU A 209 5.33 6.86 -15.74
C GLU A 209 5.20 7.31 -14.27
N MET A 210 5.00 8.60 -14.01
CA MET A 210 4.95 9.17 -12.67
C MET A 210 3.55 9.22 -12.06
N ILE A 211 2.52 9.29 -12.89
CA ILE A 211 1.14 9.53 -12.48
C ILE A 211 0.30 8.26 -12.60
N ILE A 212 0.81 7.26 -13.31
CA ILE A 212 0.08 6.00 -13.51
C ILE A 212 -0.34 5.43 -12.15
N ASN A 213 -1.66 5.32 -11.97
CA ASN A 213 -2.29 4.68 -10.81
C ASN A 213 -2.03 5.38 -9.46
N GLN A 214 -1.93 6.70 -9.42
CA GLN A 214 -1.71 7.43 -8.17
C GLN A 214 -2.90 8.30 -7.76
N THR A 215 -3.13 8.33 -6.46
CA THR A 215 -4.05 9.25 -5.79
C THR A 215 -3.25 10.19 -4.90
N LEU A 216 -3.46 11.50 -5.05
CA LEU A 216 -2.85 12.49 -4.17
C LEU A 216 -3.68 12.59 -2.89
N VAL A 217 -3.03 12.40 -1.75
CA VAL A 217 -3.66 12.46 -0.43
C VAL A 217 -2.83 13.30 0.53
N ASP A 218 -3.45 13.77 1.60
CA ASP A 218 -2.77 14.20 2.82
C ASP A 218 -3.38 13.50 4.03
N TYR A 219 -2.68 13.54 5.16
CA TYR A 219 -3.15 12.97 6.41
C TYR A 219 -3.34 14.07 7.45
N TYR A 220 -4.34 13.92 8.29
CA TYR A 220 -4.44 14.74 9.50
C TYR A 220 -3.34 14.35 10.48
N GLN A 221 -2.72 15.33 11.13
CA GLN A 221 -1.64 15.12 12.11
C GLN A 221 -2.24 14.61 13.44
N ILE A 222 -2.84 13.43 13.36
CA ILE A 222 -3.42 12.71 14.51
C ILE A 222 -3.30 11.20 14.30
N ILE A 223 -2.93 10.50 15.37
CA ILE A 223 -3.07 9.06 15.52
C ILE A 223 -3.97 8.82 16.73
N THR A 224 -5.01 8.03 16.57
CA THR A 224 -6.06 7.83 17.57
C THR A 224 -6.51 6.38 17.64
N ASP A 225 -7.14 5.98 18.72
CA ASP A 225 -7.86 4.71 18.87
C ASP A 225 -9.35 4.82 18.53
N ASP A 226 -9.85 6.04 18.25
CA ASP A 226 -11.23 6.22 17.80
C ASP A 226 -11.35 5.98 16.28
N PRO A 227 -12.08 4.92 15.84
CA PRO A 227 -12.30 4.60 14.44
C PRO A 227 -13.39 5.44 13.76
N ASN A 228 -14.08 6.33 14.47
CA ASN A 228 -15.32 6.94 14.00
C ASN A 228 -15.26 8.47 13.82
N LEU A 229 -14.07 9.06 13.84
CA LEU A 229 -13.91 10.51 13.65
C LEU A 229 -14.43 10.93 12.27
N LYS A 230 -15.11 12.08 12.26
CA LYS A 230 -15.66 12.74 11.06
C LYS A 230 -14.93 14.06 10.80
N TYR A 231 -15.22 14.69 9.67
CA TYR A 231 -14.60 15.95 9.30
C TYR A 231 -14.65 17.00 10.41
N ASN A 232 -15.79 17.13 11.10
CA ASN A 232 -15.92 18.10 12.18
C ASN A 232 -14.98 17.87 13.36
N ASP A 233 -14.60 16.62 13.62
CA ASP A 233 -13.63 16.27 14.65
C ASP A 233 -12.19 16.48 14.16
N LEU A 234 -11.97 16.29 12.86
CA LEU A 234 -10.66 16.30 12.23
C LEU A 234 -10.19 17.69 11.82
N LYS A 235 -11.11 18.61 11.48
CA LYS A 235 -10.78 19.97 10.97
C LYS A 235 -9.93 20.84 11.91
N LYS A 236 -9.83 20.48 13.18
CA LYS A 236 -8.96 21.16 14.16
C LYS A 236 -7.49 20.74 14.07
N TYR A 237 -7.20 19.64 13.41
CA TYR A 237 -5.82 19.17 13.22
C TYR A 237 -5.27 19.71 11.90
N LYS A 238 -3.98 20.02 11.89
CA LYS A 238 -3.25 20.33 10.67
C LYS A 238 -3.18 19.08 9.79
N THR A 239 -3.08 19.27 8.49
CA THR A 239 -2.74 18.18 7.57
C THR A 239 -1.23 18.11 7.36
N THR A 240 -0.78 16.95 6.94
CA THR A 240 0.60 16.76 6.45
C THR A 240 0.75 17.38 5.06
N SER A 241 1.97 17.46 4.57
CA SER A 241 2.21 17.68 3.15
C SER A 241 1.60 16.55 2.31
N SER A 242 1.09 16.88 1.13
CA SER A 242 0.44 15.90 0.28
C SER A 242 1.44 14.89 -0.28
N VAL A 243 1.00 13.66 -0.40
CA VAL A 243 1.79 12.54 -0.92
C VAL A 243 0.97 11.76 -1.95
N SER A 244 1.67 11.16 -2.91
CA SER A 244 1.05 10.30 -3.89
C SER A 244 1.07 8.85 -3.39
N ILE A 245 -0.08 8.20 -3.40
CA ILE A 245 -0.22 6.79 -3.04
C ILE A 245 -0.88 6.02 -4.17
N SER A 246 -0.60 4.72 -4.26
CA SER A 246 -1.24 3.89 -5.27
C SER A 246 -2.76 3.90 -5.12
N GLU A 247 -3.48 4.12 -6.21
CA GLU A 247 -4.94 4.01 -6.28
C GLU A 247 -5.45 2.69 -5.73
N TRP A 248 -4.70 1.61 -5.95
CA TRP A 248 -5.06 0.29 -5.50
C TRP A 248 -5.26 0.23 -3.99
N PHE A 249 -4.38 0.90 -3.20
CA PHE A 249 -4.52 0.96 -1.74
C PHE A 249 -5.77 1.71 -1.31
N VAL A 250 -6.02 2.87 -1.93
CA VAL A 250 -7.20 3.68 -1.57
C VAL A 250 -8.49 2.96 -1.92
N LYS A 251 -8.51 2.21 -3.02
CA LYS A 251 -9.71 1.50 -3.48
C LYS A 251 -9.93 0.15 -2.80
N HIS A 252 -8.88 -0.52 -2.38
CA HIS A 252 -8.95 -1.94 -2.01
C HIS A 252 -8.44 -2.31 -0.63
N GLU A 253 -7.41 -1.65 -0.11
CA GLU A 253 -6.71 -2.12 1.11
C GLU A 253 -6.82 -1.18 2.30
N GLY A 254 -7.82 -1.42 3.12
CA GLY A 254 -7.84 -0.84 4.47
C GLY A 254 -8.15 0.65 4.57
N TYR A 255 -8.32 1.35 3.44
CA TYR A 255 -8.78 2.72 3.40
C TYR A 255 -10.30 2.74 3.37
N ILE A 256 -10.92 3.21 4.43
CA ILE A 256 -12.37 3.26 4.56
C ILE A 256 -12.81 4.71 4.46
N ILE A 257 -13.62 5.04 3.45
CA ILE A 257 -14.21 6.37 3.33
C ILE A 257 -15.22 6.57 4.48
N VAL A 258 -15.01 7.61 5.27
CA VAL A 258 -15.80 7.91 6.47
C VAL A 258 -16.59 9.19 6.36
N ASP A 259 -16.15 10.12 5.51
CA ASP A 259 -16.79 11.45 5.33
C ASP A 259 -16.30 12.11 4.04
N ASN A 260 -16.71 13.34 3.78
CA ASN A 260 -16.23 14.15 2.67
C ASN A 260 -16.10 15.63 3.10
N SER A 261 -15.15 16.34 2.54
CA SER A 261 -14.96 17.77 2.75
C SER A 261 -14.52 18.47 1.47
N GLU A 262 -14.85 19.73 1.31
CA GLU A 262 -14.33 20.53 0.20
C GLU A 262 -12.82 20.73 0.30
N ILE A 263 -12.12 20.55 -0.82
CA ILE A 263 -10.69 20.83 -0.95
C ILE A 263 -10.49 22.21 -1.57
N LYS A 264 -9.76 23.08 -0.85
CA LYS A 264 -9.37 24.41 -1.36
C LYS A 264 -7.97 24.35 -1.95
N PRO A 265 -7.68 25.08 -3.04
CA PRO A 265 -6.33 25.09 -3.66
C PRO A 265 -5.21 25.45 -2.66
N SER A 266 -5.50 26.36 -1.73
CA SER A 266 -4.53 26.77 -0.69
C SER A 266 -4.35 25.76 0.46
N SER A 267 -5.15 24.68 0.52
CA SER A 267 -5.16 23.74 1.64
C SER A 267 -4.22 22.56 1.47
N PHE A 268 -3.48 22.48 0.37
CA PHE A 268 -2.52 21.41 0.10
C PHE A 268 -1.32 21.91 -0.70
N ASP A 269 -0.23 21.19 -0.62
CA ASP A 269 0.95 21.36 -1.44
C ASP A 269 1.10 20.16 -2.40
N LEU A 270 2.03 20.28 -3.33
CA LEU A 270 2.32 19.20 -4.29
C LEU A 270 3.73 18.66 -4.08
N PRO A 271 3.95 17.35 -4.24
CA PRO A 271 5.27 16.74 -4.15
C PRO A 271 6.28 17.45 -5.06
N MET A 272 7.50 17.65 -4.55
CA MET A 272 8.59 18.29 -5.26
C MET A 272 9.81 17.38 -5.19
N THR A 273 10.27 16.88 -6.33
CA THR A 273 11.36 15.89 -6.38
C THR A 273 12.38 16.21 -7.43
N ILE A 274 13.56 15.61 -7.31
CA ILE A 274 14.57 15.59 -8.35
C ILE A 274 15.09 14.18 -8.56
N ASP A 275 15.14 13.75 -9.80
CA ASP A 275 15.67 12.44 -10.20
C ASP A 275 16.86 12.64 -11.14
N THR A 276 17.75 11.66 -11.19
CA THR A 276 18.83 11.60 -12.16
C THR A 276 18.74 10.34 -12.98
N TYR A 277 18.59 10.47 -14.28
CA TYR A 277 18.52 9.34 -15.19
C TYR A 277 19.91 9.03 -15.73
N TYR A 278 20.48 7.90 -15.25
CA TYR A 278 21.80 7.40 -15.69
C TYR A 278 21.74 6.42 -16.87
N GLN A 279 20.59 5.85 -17.15
CA GLN A 279 20.42 4.82 -18.17
C GLN A 279 20.29 5.40 -19.58
N TYR A 280 20.27 6.70 -19.72
CA TYR A 280 20.09 7.38 -20.96
C TYR A 280 21.30 8.25 -21.29
N VAL A 281 21.68 8.28 -22.55
CA VAL A 281 22.71 9.20 -23.05
C VAL A 281 22.00 10.27 -23.89
N PRO A 282 22.07 11.53 -23.52
CA PRO A 282 22.80 12.07 -22.37
C PRO A 282 22.09 11.85 -21.03
N ILE A 283 22.88 11.72 -19.95
CA ILE A 283 22.38 11.75 -18.59
C ILE A 283 21.68 13.09 -18.37
N CYS A 284 20.53 13.10 -17.70
CA CYS A 284 19.84 14.34 -17.35
C CYS A 284 19.30 14.32 -15.92
N HIS A 285 19.16 15.51 -15.34
CA HIS A 285 18.37 15.71 -14.14
C HIS A 285 16.94 16.06 -14.51
N ILE A 286 15.99 15.51 -13.76
CA ILE A 286 14.57 15.75 -13.93
C ILE A 286 14.02 16.33 -12.64
N PHE A 287 13.70 17.61 -12.67
CA PHE A 287 12.99 18.29 -11.60
C PHE A 287 11.48 18.14 -11.81
N LYS A 288 10.80 17.78 -10.76
CA LYS A 288 9.36 17.53 -10.75
C LYS A 288 8.72 18.31 -9.61
N TRP A 289 7.69 19.09 -9.90
CA TRP A 289 6.87 19.74 -8.90
C TRP A 289 5.40 19.54 -9.25
N GLY A 290 4.73 18.66 -8.49
CA GLY A 290 3.38 18.24 -8.84
C GLY A 290 3.30 17.64 -10.23
N GLY A 291 2.52 18.26 -11.10
CA GLY A 291 2.42 17.89 -12.51
C GLY A 291 3.45 18.55 -13.43
N CYS A 292 4.30 19.41 -12.91
CA CYS A 292 5.31 20.12 -13.70
C CYS A 292 6.61 19.33 -13.76
N VAL A 293 7.19 19.21 -14.95
CA VAL A 293 8.45 18.50 -15.17
C VAL A 293 9.39 19.40 -15.96
N VAL A 294 10.63 19.55 -15.47
CA VAL A 294 11.69 20.30 -16.17
C VAL A 294 12.97 19.48 -16.17
N THR A 295 13.53 19.26 -17.33
CA THR A 295 14.80 18.56 -17.50
C THR A 295 15.95 19.54 -17.68
N PHE A 296 17.12 19.21 -17.17
CA PHE A 296 18.34 19.99 -17.37
C PHE A 296 19.58 19.08 -17.35
N GLU A 297 20.68 19.62 -17.86
CA GLU A 297 21.97 18.92 -17.94
C GLU A 297 22.51 18.53 -16.55
N PRO A 298 23.28 17.44 -16.46
CA PRO A 298 23.86 16.99 -15.21
C PRO A 298 24.76 18.05 -14.55
N ASP A 299 24.56 18.27 -13.27
CA ASP A 299 25.42 19.11 -12.45
C ASP A 299 26.03 18.28 -11.31
N LYS A 300 27.34 18.24 -11.23
CA LYS A 300 28.09 17.56 -10.15
C LYS A 300 27.74 18.07 -8.75
N LYS A 301 27.22 19.29 -8.62
CA LYS A 301 26.77 19.82 -7.33
C LYS A 301 25.44 19.19 -6.89
N VAL A 302 24.58 18.88 -7.83
CA VAL A 302 23.34 18.11 -7.58
C VAL A 302 23.71 16.67 -7.22
N GLU A 303 24.59 16.05 -7.99
CA GLU A 303 25.02 14.67 -7.78
C GLU A 303 25.74 14.44 -6.43
N LYS A 304 26.43 15.45 -5.91
CA LYS A 304 27.15 15.36 -4.61
C LYS A 304 26.23 15.39 -3.39
N GLN A 305 24.95 15.74 -3.55
CA GLN A 305 23.97 15.75 -2.46
C GLN A 305 23.58 14.29 -2.14
N LYS A 306 24.45 13.60 -1.37
CA LYS A 306 24.23 12.20 -0.99
C LYS A 306 22.89 12.01 -0.29
N GLY A 307 22.08 11.08 -0.76
CA GLY A 307 20.80 10.70 -0.18
C GLY A 307 19.58 11.40 -0.77
N ILE A 308 19.75 12.42 -1.61
CA ILE A 308 18.65 13.16 -2.25
C ILE A 308 18.39 12.65 -3.67
N ILE A 309 19.41 12.12 -4.35
CA ILE A 309 19.27 11.59 -5.70
C ILE A 309 18.75 10.16 -5.62
N VAL A 310 17.56 9.96 -6.10
CA VAL A 310 16.98 8.62 -6.25
C VAL A 310 17.64 7.94 -7.45
N ARG A 311 18.32 6.83 -7.23
CA ARG A 311 18.66 5.91 -8.32
C ARG A 311 17.35 5.36 -8.88
N ASN A 312 17.29 5.26 -10.20
CA ASN A 312 16.14 4.75 -10.96
C ASN A 312 15.93 3.24 -10.74
N ASP A 313 15.61 2.85 -9.53
CA ASP A 313 15.10 1.52 -9.23
C ASP A 313 13.59 1.62 -9.18
N GLN A 314 12.97 1.46 -10.29
CA GLN A 314 11.61 1.05 -10.70
C GLN A 314 10.46 1.01 -9.64
N ASN A 315 10.64 1.48 -8.42
CA ASN A 315 9.68 1.33 -7.33
C ASN A 315 9.07 2.67 -6.89
N TYR A 316 8.49 3.41 -7.84
CA TYR A 316 7.62 4.55 -7.52
C TYR A 316 6.23 4.13 -6.99
N TYR A 317 5.99 2.84 -6.85
CA TYR A 317 4.73 2.30 -6.34
C TYR A 317 4.82 2.09 -4.84
N ASN A 318 4.78 3.18 -4.11
CA ASN A 318 4.82 3.06 -2.66
C ASN A 318 3.43 2.83 -2.12
N ALA A 319 3.18 1.60 -1.84
CA ALA A 319 2.35 1.25 -0.74
C ALA A 319 2.95 1.91 0.49
N LEU A 320 2.29 2.94 1.00
CA LEU A 320 2.51 3.28 2.39
C LEU A 320 1.93 2.12 3.18
N ASP A 321 2.79 1.19 3.60
CA ASP A 321 2.39 0.23 4.61
C ASP A 321 1.99 0.99 5.87
N ASN A 322 1.26 0.34 6.74
CA ASN A 322 0.72 0.96 7.94
C ASN A 322 1.81 1.57 8.82
N LYS A 323 3.00 0.99 8.83
CA LYS A 323 4.17 1.45 9.60
C LYS A 323 4.75 2.73 9.02
N SER A 324 4.97 2.76 7.71
CA SER A 324 5.48 3.95 7.01
C SER A 324 4.51 5.12 7.15
N THR A 325 3.21 4.87 7.08
CA THR A 325 2.16 5.86 7.32
C THR A 325 2.21 6.39 8.76
N GLU A 326 2.28 5.51 9.74
CA GLU A 326 2.35 5.86 11.16
C GLU A 326 3.59 6.69 11.46
N TYR A 327 4.73 6.27 10.94
CA TYR A 327 6.00 6.98 11.14
C TYR A 327 5.98 8.37 10.49
N TYR A 328 5.47 8.49 9.27
CA TYR A 328 5.35 9.77 8.59
C TYR A 328 4.47 10.75 9.37
N ILE A 329 3.28 10.33 9.80
CA ILE A 329 2.38 11.18 10.58
C ILE A 329 3.01 11.60 11.90
N ASN A 330 3.65 10.68 12.62
CA ASN A 330 4.35 11.00 13.87
C ASN A 330 5.47 12.03 13.66
N SER A 331 6.25 11.90 12.58
CA SER A 331 7.29 12.88 12.25
C SER A 331 6.72 14.27 11.96
N CYS A 332 5.56 14.33 11.32
CA CYS A 332 4.85 15.59 11.09
C CYS A 332 4.29 16.20 12.39
N ILE A 333 3.75 15.37 13.29
CA ILE A 333 3.27 15.81 14.62
C ILE A 333 4.43 16.40 15.44
N GLN A 334 5.62 15.83 15.33
CA GLN A 334 6.83 16.30 15.99
C GLN A 334 7.46 17.55 15.34
N GLY A 335 6.88 18.02 14.24
CA GLY A 335 7.37 19.20 13.52
C GLY A 335 8.61 18.95 12.65
N ASN A 336 8.98 17.69 12.46
CA ASN A 336 10.12 17.27 11.63
C ASN A 336 9.68 16.21 10.62
N PRO A 337 8.90 16.59 9.59
CA PRO A 337 8.35 15.63 8.64
C PRO A 337 9.45 14.86 7.93
N ASN A 338 9.40 13.54 8.00
CA ASN A 338 10.39 12.66 7.39
C ASN A 338 9.80 11.91 6.19
N TYR A 339 10.03 12.45 4.99
CA TYR A 339 9.54 11.91 3.73
C TYR A 339 10.31 10.65 3.26
N ALA A 340 11.44 10.31 3.87
CA ALA A 340 12.24 9.14 3.48
C ALA A 340 11.47 7.83 3.64
N PHE A 341 10.50 7.79 4.59
CA PHE A 341 9.62 6.63 4.79
C PHE A 341 8.54 6.49 3.72
N LEU A 342 8.29 7.54 2.95
CA LEU A 342 7.41 7.51 1.80
C LEU A 342 8.14 7.00 0.54
N ASN A 343 9.35 6.40 0.71
CA ASN A 343 10.31 6.11 -0.37
C ASN A 343 10.61 7.30 -1.29
N ASN A 344 10.29 8.48 -0.85
CA ASN A 344 10.47 9.71 -1.60
C ASN A 344 11.79 10.37 -1.15
N ARG A 345 12.90 9.65 -1.31
CA ARG A 345 14.24 10.10 -0.90
C ARG A 345 14.70 11.40 -1.55
N GLY A 346 13.98 11.84 -2.59
CA GLY A 346 14.27 13.07 -3.32
C GLY A 346 13.26 14.18 -3.10
N ASP A 347 12.43 14.14 -2.05
CA ASP A 347 11.45 15.20 -1.82
C ASP A 347 12.13 16.49 -1.35
N LEU A 348 12.07 17.51 -2.19
CA LEU A 348 12.72 18.80 -1.97
C LEU A 348 12.00 19.72 -0.97
N ARG A 349 10.82 19.31 -0.46
CA ARG A 349 10.10 20.08 0.56
C ARG A 349 10.78 20.02 1.93
N TYR A 350 11.73 19.13 2.11
CA TYR A 350 12.61 19.12 3.29
C TYR A 350 13.36 20.44 3.48
N ALA A 351 13.44 20.88 4.72
CA ALA A 351 14.22 22.06 5.09
C ALA A 351 15.71 21.92 4.71
N GLU A 352 16.24 20.70 4.82
CA GLU A 352 17.61 20.32 4.46
C GLU A 352 17.93 20.51 2.97
N CYS A 353 16.89 20.49 2.11
CA CYS A 353 17.04 20.66 0.67
C CYS A 353 17.16 22.12 0.21
N LYS A 354 17.21 23.09 1.14
CA LYS A 354 17.24 24.52 0.80
C LYS A 354 18.36 24.90 -0.16
N ASP A 355 19.55 24.35 0.04
CA ASP A 355 20.70 24.65 -0.85
C ASP A 355 20.57 23.95 -2.20
N LEU A 356 20.04 22.73 -2.21
CA LEU A 356 19.75 22.03 -3.46
C LEU A 356 18.68 22.77 -4.27
N LYS A 357 17.63 23.25 -3.63
CA LYS A 357 16.61 24.10 -4.29
C LYS A 357 17.21 25.37 -4.91
N LYS A 358 18.21 26.02 -4.28
CA LYS A 358 18.93 27.17 -4.87
C LYS A 358 19.69 26.79 -6.14
N ILE A 359 20.28 25.58 -6.17
CA ILE A 359 20.98 25.09 -7.37
C ILE A 359 19.95 24.85 -8.48
N ILE A 360 18.88 24.11 -8.18
CA ILE A 360 17.82 23.81 -9.16
C ILE A 360 17.17 25.09 -9.68
N SER A 361 16.91 26.08 -8.81
CA SER A 361 16.30 27.35 -9.19
C SER A 361 17.03 28.06 -10.33
N LYS A 362 18.36 27.90 -10.44
CA LYS A 362 19.15 28.46 -11.52
C LYS A 362 18.89 27.80 -12.88
N TYR A 363 18.66 26.47 -12.85
CA TYR A 363 18.40 25.69 -14.07
C TYR A 363 16.97 25.87 -14.57
N VAL A 364 16.03 25.95 -13.61
CA VAL A 364 14.63 26.19 -13.96
C VAL A 364 14.26 27.66 -14.05
N ASP A 365 15.24 28.58 -14.01
CA ASP A 365 15.02 30.03 -14.05
C ASP A 365 13.82 30.52 -13.22
N PHE A 366 13.71 29.99 -12.01
CA PHE A 366 12.60 30.27 -11.09
C PHE A 366 13.01 29.97 -9.63
N ASP A 367 12.81 30.91 -8.73
CA ASP A 367 13.16 30.70 -7.32
C ASP A 367 12.11 29.82 -6.63
N ILE A 368 12.42 28.52 -6.56
CA ILE A 368 11.56 27.51 -5.92
C ILE A 368 11.59 27.54 -4.39
N ASN A 369 12.42 28.40 -3.77
CA ASN A 369 12.43 28.58 -2.32
C ASN A 369 11.42 29.60 -1.83
N THR A 370 11.13 30.62 -2.65
CA THR A 370 10.32 31.77 -2.25
C THR A 370 8.96 31.82 -2.94
N ASN A 371 8.81 31.08 -4.04
CA ASN A 371 7.56 31.05 -4.80
C ASN A 371 6.82 29.72 -4.59
N ASP A 372 5.54 29.74 -4.84
CA ASP A 372 4.65 28.60 -4.72
C ASP A 372 4.49 27.84 -6.05
N TYR A 373 3.84 26.67 -5.99
CA TYR A 373 3.57 25.82 -7.13
C TYR A 373 2.75 26.55 -8.22
N ASP A 374 1.73 27.33 -7.84
CA ASP A 374 0.83 27.96 -8.81
C ASP A 374 1.57 28.98 -9.65
N SER A 375 2.47 29.74 -9.03
CA SER A 375 3.35 30.68 -9.72
C SER A 375 4.30 29.96 -10.69
N PHE A 376 4.86 28.82 -10.28
CA PHE A 376 5.70 27.99 -11.14
C PHE A 376 4.91 27.41 -12.32
N ALA A 377 3.76 26.81 -12.04
CA ALA A 377 2.88 26.24 -13.04
C ALA A 377 2.45 27.28 -14.09
N ASN A 378 2.04 28.46 -13.65
CA ASN A 378 1.64 29.55 -14.55
C ASN A 378 2.79 30.03 -15.40
N LYS A 379 4.03 30.18 -14.88
CA LYS A 379 5.21 30.57 -15.66
C LYS A 379 5.46 29.60 -16.81
N TYR A 380 5.29 28.33 -16.61
CA TYR A 380 5.59 27.31 -17.61
C TYR A 380 4.34 26.80 -18.36
N GLY A 381 3.15 27.39 -18.10
CA GLY A 381 1.89 26.98 -18.73
C GLY A 381 1.34 25.65 -18.30
N PHE A 382 1.70 25.18 -17.09
CA PHE A 382 1.13 23.98 -16.45
C PHE A 382 -0.21 24.29 -15.75
N MET A 383 -0.88 23.23 -15.29
CA MET A 383 -2.08 23.41 -14.47
C MET A 383 -1.70 23.85 -13.06
N ASP A 384 -2.26 24.97 -12.61
CA ASP A 384 -2.25 25.38 -11.22
C ASP A 384 -3.15 24.45 -10.36
N ARG A 385 -3.08 24.59 -9.02
CA ARG A 385 -3.85 23.75 -8.10
C ARG A 385 -5.37 23.85 -8.32
N GLN A 386 -5.86 25.02 -8.70
CA GLN A 386 -7.29 25.19 -8.97
C GLN A 386 -7.73 24.41 -10.21
N LYS A 387 -6.95 24.45 -11.29
CA LYS A 387 -7.24 23.66 -12.49
C LYS A 387 -7.12 22.17 -12.24
N ILE A 388 -6.12 21.73 -11.44
CA ILE A 388 -6.00 20.33 -11.02
C ILE A 388 -7.26 19.87 -10.31
N LEU A 389 -7.74 20.64 -9.32
CA LEU A 389 -8.96 20.29 -8.57
C LEU A 389 -10.21 20.27 -9.47
N ALA A 390 -10.35 21.27 -10.34
CA ALA A 390 -11.49 21.32 -11.27
C ALA A 390 -11.50 20.10 -12.21
N PHE A 391 -10.34 19.75 -12.74
CA PHE A 391 -10.18 18.60 -13.64
C PHE A 391 -10.48 17.25 -12.97
N THR A 392 -10.08 17.07 -11.71
CA THR A 392 -10.28 15.80 -10.99
C THR A 392 -11.64 15.67 -10.33
N LYS A 393 -12.44 16.75 -10.32
CA LYS A 393 -13.81 16.75 -9.77
C LYS A 393 -14.82 16.07 -10.72
N GLU A 394 -14.59 16.15 -12.03
CA GLU A 394 -15.40 15.51 -13.06
C GLU A 394 -15.12 14.00 -13.15
#